data_47ac5c2fa3ffa5fda71a17f984b19fb6
#
_entry.id   47ac5c2fa3ffa5fda71a17f984b19fb6
#
_cell.length_a   1.000
_cell.length_b   1.000
_cell.length_c   1.000
_cell.angle_alpha   90.00
_cell.angle_beta   90.00
_cell.angle_gamma   90.00
#
_symmetry.space_group_name_H-M   'P 1'
#
loop_
_entity.id
_entity.type
_entity.pdbx_description
1 polymer ?
#
loop_
_entity_poly.entity_id
_entity_poly.type
_entity_poly.pdbx_seq_one_letter_code
_entity_poly.pdbx_strand_id
1 'polypeptide(L)'
;MSPHEQNANPSQNHTGNFMLKEIHDQSRLLSEIIDRNTRADLNQLKLLGSELSIERLKSFKNIILLGMGSSLHGGMVAKLWFERIARIKSESDNSSEFKDRNPIINKNTLAISISQSGETADTLSAIETAKEMGATVLNISNSENSTSNKLADYNLPINAGEELSIAATKSFT
;
A
#
# COMPACT_ATOMS: atom_id res chain seq x y z
N MET A 1 -27.29 -26.65 46.17
CA MET A 1 -26.28 -27.31 45.35
C MET A 1 -26.07 -26.44 44.13
N SER A 2 -24.94 -25.75 44.08
CA SER A 2 -24.63 -24.69 43.10
C SER A 2 -24.15 -25.27 41.80
N PRO A 3 -24.53 -24.68 40.64
CA PRO A 3 -23.88 -24.98 39.37
C PRO A 3 -22.57 -24.20 39.25
N HIS A 4 -21.53 -24.87 38.83
CA HIS A 4 -20.23 -24.30 38.50
C HIS A 4 -20.34 -23.24 37.38
N GLU A 5 -20.10 -21.99 37.73
CA GLU A 5 -19.73 -20.96 36.78
C GLU A 5 -18.33 -21.28 36.25
N GLN A 6 -18.30 -21.72 35.01
CA GLN A 6 -17.05 -21.82 34.27
C GLN A 6 -16.62 -20.40 33.88
N ASN A 7 -15.56 -19.90 34.53
CA ASN A 7 -14.85 -18.71 34.17
C ASN A 7 -14.31 -18.87 32.73
N ALA A 8 -14.99 -18.31 31.75
CA ALA A 8 -14.49 -18.13 30.42
C ALA A 8 -13.35 -17.09 30.48
N ASN A 9 -12.17 -17.51 30.09
CA ASN A 9 -10.96 -16.69 30.04
C ASN A 9 -11.13 -15.60 28.96
N PRO A 10 -11.12 -14.28 29.30
CA PRO A 10 -11.45 -13.21 28.34
C PRO A 10 -10.42 -13.02 27.20
N SER A 11 -9.27 -13.69 27.27
CA SER A 11 -8.15 -13.46 26.37
C SER A 11 -8.20 -14.23 25.03
N GLN A 12 -9.17 -15.13 24.83
CA GLN A 12 -9.23 -15.94 23.59
C GLN A 12 -10.25 -15.47 22.54
N ASN A 13 -11.08 -14.46 22.85
CA ASN A 13 -12.18 -14.05 21.96
C ASN A 13 -11.93 -12.79 21.13
N HIS A 14 -10.75 -12.15 21.20
CA HIS A 14 -10.58 -10.85 20.56
C HIS A 14 -10.06 -10.91 19.11
N THR A 15 -9.21 -11.86 18.75
CA THR A 15 -8.60 -11.89 17.41
C THR A 15 -9.58 -12.28 16.29
N GLY A 16 -10.50 -13.22 16.54
CA GLY A 16 -11.50 -13.62 15.55
C GLY A 16 -12.55 -12.53 15.24
N ASN A 17 -12.89 -11.72 16.23
CA ASN A 17 -13.87 -10.64 16.08
C ASN A 17 -13.31 -9.43 15.31
N PHE A 18 -12.04 -9.10 15.46
CA PHE A 18 -11.43 -7.98 14.73
C PHE A 18 -11.35 -8.24 13.23
N MET A 19 -10.82 -9.40 12.84
CA MET A 19 -10.71 -9.76 11.43
C MET A 19 -12.06 -9.79 10.72
N LEU A 20 -13.08 -10.36 11.34
CA LEU A 20 -14.44 -10.39 10.77
C LEU A 20 -14.99 -8.97 10.59
N LYS A 21 -14.81 -8.10 11.59
CA LYS A 21 -15.21 -6.69 11.51
C LYS A 21 -14.48 -5.98 10.37
N GLU A 22 -13.16 -6.16 10.26
CA GLU A 22 -12.35 -5.55 9.21
C GLU A 22 -12.73 -6.04 7.81
N ILE A 23 -13.09 -7.33 7.66
CA ILE A 23 -13.63 -7.87 6.41
C ILE A 23 -14.95 -7.16 6.04
N HIS A 24 -15.84 -6.96 6.99
CA HIS A 24 -17.11 -6.25 6.74
C HIS A 24 -16.94 -4.75 6.47
N ASP A 25 -15.88 -4.13 7.01
CA ASP A 25 -15.55 -2.72 6.77
C ASP A 25 -15.12 -2.43 5.32
N GLN A 26 -14.63 -3.43 4.56
CA GLN A 26 -14.08 -3.25 3.21
C GLN A 26 -15.02 -2.51 2.27
N SER A 27 -16.29 -2.92 2.19
CA SER A 27 -17.27 -2.32 1.25
C SER A 27 -17.48 -0.82 1.53
N ARG A 28 -17.59 -0.46 2.80
CA ARG A 28 -17.75 0.95 3.21
C ARG A 28 -16.49 1.76 2.89
N LEU A 29 -15.32 1.23 3.23
CA LEU A 29 -14.04 1.90 3.00
C LEU A 29 -13.75 2.12 1.52
N LEU A 30 -14.02 1.14 0.66
CA LEU A 30 -13.89 1.29 -0.79
C LEU A 30 -14.77 2.42 -1.31
N SER A 31 -16.03 2.50 -0.88
CA SER A 31 -16.93 3.59 -1.26
C SER A 31 -16.39 4.95 -0.81
N GLU A 32 -15.90 5.06 0.44
CA GLU A 32 -15.33 6.28 0.98
C GLU A 32 -14.05 6.70 0.24
N ILE A 33 -13.17 5.75 -0.11
CA ILE A 33 -11.93 6.01 -0.87
C ILE A 33 -12.28 6.50 -2.28
N ILE A 34 -13.22 5.84 -2.96
CA ILE A 34 -13.69 6.25 -4.29
C ILE A 34 -14.27 7.66 -4.22
N ASP A 35 -15.21 7.90 -3.31
CA ASP A 35 -15.86 9.21 -3.15
C ASP A 35 -14.86 10.33 -2.85
N ARG A 36 -13.87 10.07 -2.01
CA ARG A 36 -12.83 11.03 -1.65
C ARG A 36 -11.96 11.40 -2.84
N ASN A 37 -11.61 10.41 -3.67
CA ASN A 37 -10.68 10.59 -4.78
C ASN A 37 -11.36 11.01 -6.09
N THR A 38 -12.69 10.83 -6.24
CA THR A 38 -13.43 11.15 -7.47
C THR A 38 -14.26 12.42 -7.40
N ARG A 39 -14.44 13.03 -6.22
CA ARG A 39 -15.16 14.31 -6.04
C ARG A 39 -14.42 15.52 -6.61
N ALA A 40 -13.12 15.43 -6.87
CA ALA A 40 -12.39 16.41 -7.63
C ALA A 40 -12.70 16.20 -9.11
N ASP A 41 -13.04 17.29 -9.82
CA ASP A 41 -13.23 17.32 -11.27
C ASP A 41 -12.31 16.31 -11.97
N LEU A 42 -12.88 15.37 -12.73
CA LEU A 42 -12.17 14.29 -13.40
C LEU A 42 -11.01 14.78 -14.30
N ASN A 43 -11.00 16.09 -14.62
CA ASN A 43 -9.92 16.77 -15.33
C ASN A 43 -8.77 17.21 -14.40
N GLN A 44 -8.93 17.12 -13.09
CA GLN A 44 -7.92 17.43 -12.07
C GLN A 44 -7.89 16.34 -11.02
N LEU A 45 -7.47 15.13 -11.40
CA LEU A 45 -7.07 14.10 -10.42
C LEU A 45 -5.88 14.64 -9.62
N LYS A 46 -6.20 15.45 -8.60
CA LYS A 46 -5.29 15.56 -7.47
C LYS A 46 -5.33 14.23 -6.77
N LEU A 47 -4.29 13.44 -6.92
CA LEU A 47 -4.02 12.33 -6.00
C LEU A 47 -3.93 12.95 -4.62
N LEU A 48 -5.03 12.88 -3.86
CA LEU A 48 -5.18 13.51 -2.56
C LEU A 48 -4.04 13.01 -1.66
N GLY A 49 -3.15 13.93 -1.29
CA GLY A 49 -2.00 13.66 -0.44
C GLY A 49 -0.66 13.60 -1.16
N SER A 50 -0.60 13.60 -2.49
CA SER A 50 0.68 13.71 -3.20
C SER A 50 0.78 15.02 -3.99
N GLU A 51 1.93 15.67 -3.91
CA GLU A 51 2.26 16.83 -4.77
C GLU A 51 2.71 16.40 -6.18
N LEU A 52 2.48 15.14 -6.55
CA LEU A 52 2.91 14.58 -7.82
C LEU A 52 2.01 15.08 -8.96
N SER A 53 2.55 15.98 -9.77
CA SER A 53 1.79 16.56 -10.89
C SER A 53 1.53 15.55 -12.02
N ILE A 54 0.48 15.80 -12.81
CA ILE A 54 0.15 14.97 -13.99
C ILE A 54 1.31 14.97 -14.99
N GLU A 55 1.99 16.11 -15.18
CA GLU A 55 3.16 16.23 -16.06
C GLU A 55 4.29 15.32 -15.58
N ARG A 56 4.53 15.29 -14.26
CA ARG A 56 5.53 14.42 -13.67
C ARG A 56 5.15 12.95 -13.84
N LEU A 57 3.89 12.58 -13.62
CA LEU A 57 3.39 11.21 -13.86
C LEU A 57 3.64 10.78 -15.31
N LYS A 58 3.34 11.64 -16.29
CA LYS A 58 3.55 11.35 -17.73
C LYS A 58 5.04 11.23 -18.11
N SER A 59 5.94 11.73 -17.30
CA SER A 59 7.39 11.63 -17.57
C SER A 59 7.98 10.26 -17.30
N PHE A 60 7.34 9.45 -16.48
CA PHE A 60 7.82 8.09 -16.19
C PHE A 60 7.63 7.15 -17.38
N LYS A 61 8.58 6.25 -17.56
CA LYS A 61 8.59 5.25 -18.64
C LYS A 61 8.35 3.83 -18.13
N ASN A 62 8.61 3.62 -16.84
CA ASN A 62 8.45 2.33 -16.18
C ASN A 62 7.87 2.54 -14.80
N ILE A 63 7.11 1.55 -14.34
CA ILE A 63 6.64 1.45 -12.96
C ILE A 63 7.18 0.17 -12.35
N ILE A 64 7.64 0.23 -11.11
CA ILE A 64 7.92 -0.94 -10.30
C ILE A 64 7.14 -0.86 -8.99
N LEU A 65 6.39 -1.92 -8.68
CA LEU A 65 5.58 -2.00 -7.47
C LEU A 65 6.32 -2.89 -6.46
N LEU A 66 6.57 -2.36 -5.29
CA LEU A 66 7.36 -2.99 -4.22
C LEU A 66 6.44 -3.31 -3.04
N GLY A 67 6.46 -4.54 -2.59
CA GLY A 67 5.64 -4.95 -1.44
C GLY A 67 6.02 -6.33 -0.92
N MET A 68 5.43 -6.69 0.21
CA MET A 68 5.56 -7.99 0.86
C MET A 68 4.18 -8.61 1.08
N GLY A 69 4.06 -9.95 1.02
CA GLY A 69 2.82 -10.66 1.32
C GLY A 69 1.63 -10.14 0.50
N SER A 70 0.55 -9.73 1.16
CA SER A 70 -0.65 -9.18 0.51
C SER A 70 -0.37 -7.90 -0.27
N SER A 71 0.53 -7.03 0.19
CA SER A 71 0.94 -5.83 -0.55
C SER A 71 1.60 -6.18 -1.89
N LEU A 72 2.42 -7.24 -1.94
CA LEU A 72 2.97 -7.76 -3.19
C LEU A 72 1.85 -8.22 -4.13
N HIS A 73 0.86 -8.96 -3.62
CA HIS A 73 -0.27 -9.42 -4.43
C HIS A 73 -1.10 -8.25 -4.98
N GLY A 74 -1.32 -7.19 -4.18
CA GLY A 74 -1.93 -5.95 -4.66
C GLY A 74 -1.12 -5.31 -5.78
N GLY A 75 0.22 -5.27 -5.63
CA GLY A 75 1.14 -4.83 -6.69
C GLY A 75 1.02 -5.66 -7.98
N MET A 76 0.89 -6.98 -7.86
CA MET A 76 0.72 -7.87 -9.03
C MET A 76 -0.57 -7.57 -9.80
N VAL A 77 -1.67 -7.26 -9.11
CA VAL A 77 -2.93 -6.85 -9.74
C VAL A 77 -2.78 -5.46 -10.36
N ALA A 78 -2.21 -4.50 -9.64
CA ALA A 78 -2.00 -3.14 -10.11
C ALA A 78 -1.11 -3.09 -11.36
N LYS A 79 -0.07 -3.94 -11.44
CA LYS A 79 0.75 -4.12 -12.64
C LYS A 79 -0.10 -4.35 -13.89
N LEU A 80 -1.06 -5.28 -13.81
CA LEU A 80 -1.93 -5.60 -14.95
C LEU A 80 -2.77 -4.39 -15.38
N TRP A 81 -3.23 -3.59 -14.41
CA TRP A 81 -3.99 -2.38 -14.71
C TRP A 81 -3.13 -1.28 -15.33
N PHE A 82 -1.93 -1.06 -14.83
CA PHE A 82 -0.99 -0.10 -15.43
C PHE A 82 -0.64 -0.48 -16.87
N GLU A 83 -0.37 -1.74 -17.16
CA GLU A 83 -0.07 -2.22 -18.51
C GLU A 83 -1.30 -2.13 -19.43
N ARG A 84 -2.48 -2.52 -18.94
CA ARG A 84 -3.70 -2.57 -19.74
C ARG A 84 -4.30 -1.18 -20.01
N ILE A 85 -4.36 -0.34 -18.97
CA ILE A 85 -5.08 0.94 -18.99
C ILE A 85 -4.13 2.09 -19.33
N ALA A 86 -3.04 2.23 -18.58
CA ALA A 86 -2.10 3.32 -18.75
C ALA A 86 -1.05 3.06 -19.84
N ARG A 87 -0.96 1.82 -20.35
CA ARG A 87 -0.02 1.39 -21.41
C ARG A 87 1.43 1.69 -21.04
N ILE A 88 1.78 1.57 -19.77
CA ILE A 88 3.12 1.77 -19.25
C ILE A 88 3.70 0.43 -18.78
N LYS A 89 4.97 0.19 -19.12
CA LYS A 89 5.68 -1.02 -18.65
C LYS A 89 5.71 -1.05 -17.13
N SER A 90 5.25 -2.15 -16.54
CA SER A 90 5.15 -2.28 -15.10
C SER A 90 5.66 -3.64 -14.63
N GLU A 91 6.30 -3.65 -13.47
CA GLU A 91 6.77 -4.86 -12.79
C GLU A 91 6.25 -4.83 -11.35
N SER A 92 6.03 -6.01 -10.77
CA SER A 92 5.78 -6.17 -9.35
C SER A 92 6.89 -7.03 -8.77
N ASP A 93 7.52 -6.57 -7.70
CA ASP A 93 8.69 -7.20 -7.12
C ASP A 93 8.52 -7.40 -5.61
N ASN A 94 9.07 -8.52 -5.13
CA ASN A 94 9.12 -8.80 -3.71
C ASN A 94 10.22 -7.93 -3.08
N SER A 95 9.85 -7.10 -2.11
CA SER A 95 10.78 -6.18 -1.46
C SER A 95 11.99 -6.87 -0.83
N SER A 96 11.83 -8.12 -0.33
CA SER A 96 12.95 -8.89 0.24
C SER A 96 14.02 -9.29 -0.78
N GLU A 97 13.63 -9.44 -2.05
CA GLU A 97 14.53 -9.88 -3.13
C GLU A 97 15.08 -8.69 -3.94
N PHE A 98 14.45 -7.52 -3.80
CA PHE A 98 14.66 -6.38 -4.69
C PHE A 98 16.11 -5.92 -4.77
N LYS A 99 16.75 -5.74 -3.63
CA LYS A 99 18.15 -5.29 -3.56
C LYS A 99 19.10 -6.30 -4.17
N ASP A 100 18.95 -7.58 -3.82
CA ASP A 100 19.85 -8.65 -4.26
C ASP A 100 19.68 -8.96 -5.75
N ARG A 101 18.48 -8.77 -6.27
CA ARG A 101 18.19 -8.93 -7.71
C ARG A 101 18.85 -7.85 -8.56
N ASN A 102 19.23 -6.71 -7.99
CA ASN A 102 19.84 -5.58 -8.69
C ASN A 102 19.05 -5.16 -9.95
N PRO A 103 17.80 -4.69 -9.80
CA PRO A 103 16.88 -4.44 -10.90
C PRO A 103 17.35 -3.30 -11.82
N ILE A 104 16.92 -3.32 -13.08
CA ILE A 104 17.22 -2.26 -14.05
C ILE A 104 16.23 -1.13 -13.88
N ILE A 105 16.59 -0.14 -13.08
CA ILE A 105 15.80 1.07 -12.83
C ILE A 105 16.65 2.33 -13.00
N ASN A 106 15.99 3.47 -13.21
CA ASN A 106 16.66 4.74 -13.43
C ASN A 106 15.70 5.92 -13.14
N LYS A 107 16.15 7.15 -13.40
CA LYS A 107 15.38 8.40 -13.18
C LYS A 107 14.02 8.49 -13.88
N ASN A 108 13.74 7.64 -14.87
CA ASN A 108 12.46 7.56 -15.56
C ASN A 108 11.55 6.45 -14.97
N THR A 109 11.95 5.85 -13.85
CA THR A 109 11.18 4.82 -13.14
C THR A 109 10.45 5.44 -11.96
N LEU A 110 9.16 5.14 -11.84
CA LEU A 110 8.37 5.36 -10.64
C LEU A 110 8.35 4.06 -9.84
N ALA A 111 8.97 4.06 -8.67
CA ALA A 111 8.86 2.96 -7.71
C ALA A 111 7.66 3.25 -6.79
N ILE A 112 6.71 2.33 -6.73
CA ILE A 112 5.52 2.44 -5.87
C ILE A 112 5.69 1.42 -4.75
N SER A 113 6.00 1.89 -3.54
CA SER A 113 6.03 1.03 -2.35
C SER A 113 4.63 0.89 -1.75
N ILE A 114 4.26 -0.33 -1.40
CA ILE A 114 2.96 -0.66 -0.84
C ILE A 114 3.18 -1.35 0.50
N SER A 115 2.66 -0.76 1.57
CA SER A 115 2.77 -1.33 2.93
C SER A 115 1.60 -0.86 3.80
N GLN A 116 0.98 -1.77 4.54
CA GLN A 116 -0.05 -1.38 5.50
C GLN A 116 0.54 -0.53 6.63
N SER A 117 1.60 -1.00 7.29
CA SER A 117 2.23 -0.31 8.43
C SER A 117 3.22 0.79 8.01
N GLY A 118 3.85 0.64 6.84
CA GLY A 118 4.96 1.49 6.43
C GLY A 118 6.26 1.27 7.22
N GLU A 119 6.35 0.17 8.00
CA GLU A 119 7.50 -0.16 8.86
C GLU A 119 8.16 -1.50 8.51
N THR A 120 7.73 -2.17 7.44
CA THR A 120 8.30 -3.45 7.02
C THR A 120 9.73 -3.26 6.55
N ALA A 121 10.69 -3.87 7.25
CA ALA A 121 12.13 -3.65 7.03
C ALA A 121 12.56 -3.87 5.58
N ASP A 122 12.11 -4.94 4.95
CA ASP A 122 12.42 -5.23 3.54
C ASP A 122 11.86 -4.16 2.59
N THR A 123 10.65 -3.66 2.88
CA THR A 123 10.07 -2.58 2.08
C THR A 123 10.84 -1.26 2.24
N LEU A 124 11.30 -0.95 3.45
CA LEU A 124 12.14 0.22 3.69
C LEU A 124 13.48 0.11 2.95
N SER A 125 14.13 -1.05 3.01
CA SER A 125 15.38 -1.32 2.26
C SER A 125 15.16 -1.21 0.74
N ALA A 126 14.03 -1.69 0.24
CA ALA A 126 13.69 -1.59 -1.19
C ALA A 126 13.46 -0.12 -1.62
N ILE A 127 12.84 0.71 -0.78
CA ILE A 127 12.68 2.15 -1.01
C ILE A 127 14.05 2.82 -1.13
N GLU A 128 14.93 2.59 -0.16
CA GLU A 128 16.28 3.16 -0.15
C GLU A 128 17.06 2.74 -1.41
N THR A 129 17.06 1.45 -1.73
CA THR A 129 17.71 0.92 -2.93
C THR A 129 17.15 1.56 -4.20
N ALA A 130 15.82 1.70 -4.34
CA ALA A 130 15.21 2.33 -5.50
C ALA A 130 15.67 3.79 -5.67
N LYS A 131 15.75 4.54 -4.57
CA LYS A 131 16.24 5.93 -4.56
C LYS A 131 17.73 6.02 -4.91
N GLU A 132 18.57 5.17 -4.35
CA GLU A 132 20.01 5.11 -4.67
C GLU A 132 20.23 4.84 -6.17
N MET A 133 19.37 4.04 -6.80
CA MET A 133 19.40 3.77 -8.24
C MET A 133 18.75 4.87 -9.09
N GLY A 134 18.24 5.94 -8.47
CA GLY A 134 17.71 7.13 -9.11
C GLY A 134 16.22 7.11 -9.45
N ALA A 135 15.46 6.11 -8.99
CA ALA A 135 14.01 6.11 -9.15
C ALA A 135 13.35 7.19 -8.28
N THR A 136 12.18 7.66 -8.70
CA THR A 136 11.28 8.43 -7.86
C THR A 136 10.37 7.47 -7.09
N VAL A 137 10.23 7.68 -5.79
CA VAL A 137 9.43 6.79 -4.94
C VAL A 137 8.12 7.44 -4.52
N LEU A 138 7.00 6.75 -4.83
CA LEU A 138 5.67 7.02 -4.29
C LEU A 138 5.35 5.92 -3.27
N ASN A 139 5.07 6.31 -2.02
CA ASN A 139 4.67 5.37 -0.98
C ASN A 139 3.15 5.35 -0.81
N ILE A 140 2.57 4.16 -0.75
CA ILE A 140 1.17 3.91 -0.42
C ILE A 140 1.14 3.18 0.93
N SER A 141 0.65 3.84 1.99
CA SER A 141 0.57 3.25 3.32
C SER A 141 -0.66 3.72 4.08
N ASN A 142 -1.05 2.91 5.08
CA ASN A 142 -2.16 3.26 5.95
C ASN A 142 -1.74 4.14 7.15
N SER A 143 -0.44 4.19 7.45
CA SER A 143 0.11 4.99 8.55
C SER A 143 0.70 6.29 8.02
N GLU A 144 0.20 7.43 8.51
CA GLU A 144 0.62 8.77 8.06
C GLU A 144 2.03 9.18 8.55
N ASN A 145 2.52 8.58 9.65
CA ASN A 145 3.80 8.95 10.26
C ASN A 145 4.86 7.84 10.17
N SER A 146 4.71 6.94 9.21
CA SER A 146 5.61 5.80 9.06
C SER A 146 6.99 6.19 8.55
N THR A 147 7.96 5.29 8.76
CA THR A 147 9.31 5.43 8.22
C THR A 147 9.31 5.46 6.69
N SER A 148 8.45 4.66 6.04
CA SER A 148 8.31 4.67 4.58
C SER A 148 7.85 6.03 4.04
N ASN A 149 6.96 6.74 4.78
CA ASN A 149 6.52 8.10 4.40
C ASN A 149 7.67 9.13 4.43
N LYS A 150 8.62 8.96 5.36
CA LYS A 150 9.79 9.86 5.48
C LYS A 150 10.83 9.59 4.42
N LEU A 151 10.96 8.35 3.97
CA LEU A 151 11.92 7.94 2.95
C LEU A 151 11.44 8.25 1.52
N ALA A 152 10.16 8.17 1.26
CA ALA A 152 9.58 8.36 -0.07
C ALA A 152 9.62 9.84 -0.52
N ASP A 153 9.57 10.07 -1.82
CA ASP A 153 9.47 11.41 -2.41
C ASP A 153 8.02 11.91 -2.40
N TYR A 154 7.06 11.00 -2.49
CA TYR A 154 5.63 11.27 -2.49
C TYR A 154 4.89 10.24 -1.64
N ASN A 155 3.78 10.65 -1.03
CA ASN A 155 2.96 9.78 -0.19
C ASN A 155 1.50 9.80 -0.61
N LEU A 156 0.88 8.64 -0.62
CA LEU A 156 -0.55 8.45 -0.86
C LEU A 156 -1.14 7.66 0.30
N PRO A 157 -1.83 8.31 1.24
CA PRO A 157 -2.39 7.63 2.39
C PRO A 157 -3.63 6.80 2.01
N ILE A 158 -3.70 5.56 2.50
CA ILE A 158 -4.87 4.68 2.32
C ILE A 158 -6.05 5.19 3.16
N ASN A 159 -5.78 5.61 4.41
CA ASN A 159 -6.79 6.09 5.36
C ASN A 159 -7.89 5.05 5.65
N ALA A 160 -7.53 3.76 5.74
CA ALA A 160 -8.45 2.68 6.09
C ALA A 160 -8.77 2.61 7.59
N GLY A 161 -8.17 3.50 8.40
CA GLY A 161 -8.26 3.46 9.86
C GLY A 161 -7.39 2.35 10.46
N GLU A 162 -7.49 2.16 11.78
CA GLU A 162 -6.70 1.17 12.50
C GLU A 162 -7.10 -0.25 12.09
N GLU A 163 -6.10 -1.09 11.82
CA GLU A 163 -6.26 -2.50 11.46
C GLU A 163 -5.46 -3.33 12.47
N LEU A 164 -6.17 -4.15 13.24
CA LEU A 164 -5.63 -4.91 14.38
C LEU A 164 -5.36 -6.38 14.03
N SER A 165 -5.89 -6.85 12.91
CA SER A 165 -5.67 -8.22 12.44
C SER A 165 -4.26 -8.39 11.91
N ILE A 166 -3.70 -9.60 12.08
CA ILE A 166 -2.35 -9.93 11.56
C ILE A 166 -2.34 -9.90 10.03
N ALA A 167 -3.38 -10.45 9.41
CA ALA A 167 -3.51 -10.41 7.96
C ALA A 167 -4.20 -9.10 7.54
N ALA A 168 -3.60 -8.37 6.60
CA ALA A 168 -4.22 -7.21 6.00
C ALA A 168 -5.53 -7.61 5.29
N THR A 169 -6.61 -6.90 5.57
CA THR A 169 -7.93 -7.11 4.99
C THR A 169 -8.44 -5.84 4.34
N LYS A 170 -8.87 -4.88 5.12
CA LYS A 170 -9.47 -3.63 4.64
C LYS A 170 -8.46 -2.65 4.03
N SER A 171 -7.20 -2.73 4.40
CA SER A 171 -6.13 -1.93 3.78
C SER A 171 -5.60 -2.57 2.48
N PHE A 172 -5.94 -3.84 2.22
CA PHE A 172 -5.54 -4.56 1.00
C PHE A 172 -6.48 -4.29 -0.17
N THR A 173 -7.78 -4.15 0.10
CA THR A 173 -8.81 -3.96 -0.93
C THR A 173 -8.89 -2.53 -1.41
#